data_37738ca1b97de61fe91ce4c10ff3b62b
#
_entry.id   37738ca1b97de61fe91ce4c10ff3b62b
#
_cell.length_a   1.000
_cell.length_b   1.000
_cell.length_c   1.000
_cell.angle_alpha   90.00
_cell.angle_beta   90.00
_cell.angle_gamma   90.00
#
_symmetry.space_group_name_H-M   'P 1'
#
loop_
_entity.id
_entity.type
_entity.pdbx_description
1 polymer ?
#
loop_
_entity_poly.entity_id
_entity_poly.type
_entity_poly.pdbx_seq_one_letter_code
_entity_poly.pdbx_strand_id
1 'polypeptide(L)'
;LKEDQKELPKMHHEPYLTHGHDRHTRWLITCDHATNLVPHHVNDGSLGLPAEDMQRHIAYDIGAAGVARHLADLLHGTAVMANFSRLVIDPNRGEDDPTLLMRIYDGSVVPGNRDACEDEKERRLDTLYRPYHNAVAHLAARREDTVVVAIHSFTPKLKGRPNRPWHVAVLHSHDRRFSDPFVKRLAQEPDLVVGDDQPYLGYLPDDSIDRHAKEHNRPHVLIEIRNDLIMDDKGQTEWAERLAPLLQDVLDHTQL
;
A
#
# COMPACT_ATOMS: atom_id res chain seq x y z
N LEU A 1 29.71 -30.27 32.13
CA LEU A 1 28.56 -30.41 31.23
C LEU A 1 28.18 -29.02 30.77
N LYS A 2 28.56 -28.65 29.55
CA LYS A 2 28.07 -27.43 28.86
C LYS A 2 26.76 -27.84 28.17
N GLU A 3 25.64 -27.27 28.58
CA GLU A 3 24.38 -27.37 27.87
C GLU A 3 24.54 -26.64 26.54
N ASP A 4 24.44 -27.37 25.45
CA ASP A 4 24.26 -26.81 24.11
C ASP A 4 22.93 -26.04 24.08
N GLN A 5 23.02 -24.71 24.17
CA GLN A 5 21.88 -23.86 23.81
C GLN A 5 21.66 -24.05 22.30
N LYS A 6 20.70 -24.89 21.95
CA LYS A 6 20.14 -24.96 20.61
C LYS A 6 19.59 -23.58 20.28
N GLU A 7 20.30 -22.82 19.44
CA GLU A 7 19.73 -21.63 18.78
C GLU A 7 18.43 -22.07 18.09
N LEU A 8 17.31 -21.53 18.54
CA LEU A 8 16.03 -21.68 17.83
C LEU A 8 16.22 -21.13 16.42
N PRO A 9 15.70 -21.80 15.38
CA PRO A 9 15.80 -21.30 14.03
C PRO A 9 15.23 -19.87 13.99
N LYS A 10 16.05 -18.90 13.57
CA LYS A 10 15.60 -17.52 13.33
C LYS A 10 14.45 -17.64 12.34
N MET A 11 13.22 -17.41 12.80
CA MET A 11 12.06 -17.36 11.91
C MET A 11 12.31 -16.24 10.91
N HIS A 12 12.58 -16.61 9.67
CA HIS A 12 12.81 -15.68 8.58
C HIS A 12 11.49 -14.96 8.29
N HIS A 13 11.43 -13.67 8.48
CA HIS A 13 10.26 -12.88 8.13
C HIS A 13 10.25 -12.60 6.62
N GLU A 14 9.16 -12.96 5.95
CA GLU A 14 8.97 -12.62 4.54
C GLU A 14 8.54 -11.15 4.43
N PRO A 15 9.34 -10.27 3.79
CA PRO A 15 9.07 -8.83 3.76
C PRO A 15 7.87 -8.45 2.88
N TYR A 16 7.43 -9.32 2.01
CA TYR A 16 6.26 -9.13 1.15
C TYR A 16 5.53 -10.45 0.91
N LEU A 17 4.28 -10.34 0.51
CA LEU A 17 3.44 -11.44 0.06
C LEU A 17 3.00 -11.20 -1.38
N THR A 18 2.90 -12.27 -2.17
CA THR A 18 2.35 -12.20 -3.53
C THR A 18 1.10 -13.06 -3.64
N HIS A 19 0.16 -12.60 -4.46
CA HIS A 19 -1.03 -13.35 -4.81
C HIS A 19 -1.17 -13.39 -6.34
N GLY A 20 -1.42 -14.57 -6.92
CA GLY A 20 -1.47 -14.73 -8.38
C GLY A 20 -0.10 -14.57 -9.06
N HIS A 21 1.00 -14.98 -8.39
CA HIS A 21 2.38 -14.80 -8.85
C HIS A 21 2.64 -15.33 -10.28
N ASP A 22 1.99 -16.43 -10.67
CA ASP A 22 2.20 -17.06 -11.97
C ASP A 22 1.35 -16.47 -13.10
N ARG A 23 0.58 -15.43 -12.82
CA ARG A 23 -0.26 -14.76 -13.81
C ARG A 23 0.57 -13.80 -14.66
N HIS A 24 0.32 -13.78 -15.96
CA HIS A 24 1.06 -12.98 -16.95
C HIS A 24 0.15 -11.97 -17.66
N THR A 25 -0.60 -11.18 -16.90
CA THR A 25 -1.45 -10.11 -17.43
C THR A 25 -0.77 -8.74 -17.30
N ARG A 26 -1.40 -7.70 -17.81
CA ARG A 26 -0.91 -6.32 -17.68
C ARG A 26 -1.07 -5.77 -16.27
N TRP A 27 -1.97 -6.36 -15.44
CA TRP A 27 -2.34 -5.82 -14.15
C TRP A 27 -1.36 -6.21 -13.05
N LEU A 28 -0.68 -5.22 -12.49
CA LEU A 28 0.08 -5.34 -11.25
C LEU A 28 -0.62 -4.51 -10.17
N ILE A 29 -1.11 -5.18 -9.14
CA ILE A 29 -1.76 -4.55 -7.99
C ILE A 29 -0.74 -4.45 -6.86
N THR A 30 -0.52 -3.24 -6.33
CA THR A 30 0.36 -3.03 -5.15
C THR A 30 -0.46 -2.65 -3.94
N CYS A 31 -0.02 -3.05 -2.75
CA CYS A 31 -0.57 -2.60 -1.48
C CYS A 31 0.58 -2.38 -0.49
N ASP A 32 1.04 -1.14 -0.43
CA ASP A 32 2.21 -0.75 0.36
C ASP A 32 1.96 -0.86 1.87
N HIS A 33 0.72 -0.69 2.31
CA HIS A 33 0.34 -0.66 3.73
C HIS A 33 -0.61 -1.81 4.08
N ALA A 34 -0.25 -3.05 3.68
CA ALA A 34 -1.16 -4.19 3.71
C ALA A 34 -1.42 -4.77 5.11
N THR A 35 -0.53 -4.53 6.08
CA THR A 35 -0.62 -5.12 7.43
C THR A 35 -0.03 -4.20 8.50
N ASN A 36 -0.46 -4.43 9.74
CA ASN A 36 0.09 -3.79 10.94
C ASN A 36 1.19 -4.61 11.63
N LEU A 37 1.74 -5.63 10.97
CA LEU A 37 2.70 -6.56 11.56
C LEU A 37 4.03 -5.86 11.84
N VAL A 38 4.60 -6.10 13.02
CA VAL A 38 5.97 -5.71 13.37
C VAL A 38 6.82 -6.99 13.38
N PRO A 39 7.79 -7.13 12.48
CA PRO A 39 8.67 -8.31 12.45
C PRO A 39 9.46 -8.46 13.74
N HIS A 40 9.68 -9.70 14.21
CA HIS A 40 10.38 -9.95 15.49
C HIS A 40 11.78 -9.34 15.54
N HIS A 41 12.48 -9.26 14.42
CA HIS A 41 13.80 -8.66 14.34
C HIS A 41 13.79 -7.12 14.49
N VAL A 42 12.61 -6.48 14.54
CA VAL A 42 12.45 -5.06 14.84
C VAL A 42 11.93 -4.91 16.26
N ASN A 43 12.79 -4.47 17.20
CA ASN A 43 12.48 -4.25 18.61
C ASN A 43 11.67 -5.42 19.24
N ASP A 44 12.10 -6.66 19.02
CA ASP A 44 11.42 -7.88 19.49
C ASP A 44 9.91 -7.98 19.10
N GLY A 45 9.57 -7.45 17.93
CA GLY A 45 8.20 -7.50 17.39
C GLY A 45 7.27 -6.43 17.94
N SER A 46 7.81 -5.34 18.51
CA SER A 46 7.00 -4.26 19.08
C SER A 46 7.60 -2.89 18.79
N LEU A 47 6.75 -1.93 18.45
CA LEU A 47 7.13 -0.51 18.37
C LEU A 47 6.76 0.26 19.65
N GLY A 48 6.26 -0.43 20.67
CA GLY A 48 5.91 0.16 21.96
C GLY A 48 4.60 0.97 21.96
N LEU A 49 3.78 0.84 20.89
CA LEU A 49 2.44 1.41 20.87
C LEU A 49 1.44 0.51 21.60
N PRO A 50 0.34 1.08 22.12
CA PRO A 50 -0.81 0.30 22.57
C PRO A 50 -1.38 -0.57 21.44
N ALA A 51 -1.96 -1.72 21.78
CA ALA A 51 -2.52 -2.64 20.80
C ALA A 51 -3.65 -2.00 19.97
N GLU A 52 -4.45 -1.14 20.59
CA GLU A 52 -5.50 -0.37 19.91
C GLU A 52 -4.95 0.58 18.85
N ASP A 53 -3.79 1.21 19.06
CA ASP A 53 -3.15 2.08 18.08
C ASP A 53 -2.63 1.28 16.87
N MET A 54 -2.15 0.06 17.10
CA MET A 54 -1.73 -0.84 16.01
C MET A 54 -2.89 -1.36 15.15
N GLN A 55 -4.14 -1.20 15.59
CA GLN A 55 -5.35 -1.52 14.81
C GLN A 55 -5.90 -0.31 14.05
N ARG A 56 -5.28 0.87 14.18
CA ARG A 56 -5.71 2.09 13.50
C ARG A 56 -5.04 2.25 12.13
N HIS A 57 -5.64 3.14 11.32
CA HIS A 57 -5.11 3.59 10.02
C HIS A 57 -3.67 4.14 10.05
N ILE A 58 -3.14 4.42 11.23
CA ILE A 58 -1.75 4.86 11.38
C ILE A 58 -0.75 3.74 11.12
N ALA A 59 -1.13 2.50 11.44
CA ALA A 59 -0.26 1.33 11.33
C ALA A 59 -0.36 0.61 9.97
N TYR A 60 -1.51 0.65 9.33
CA TYR A 60 -1.79 0.02 8.03
C TYR A 60 -3.08 0.58 7.40
N ASP A 61 -3.28 0.31 6.14
CA ASP A 61 -4.48 0.70 5.40
C ASP A 61 -5.54 -0.39 5.56
N ILE A 62 -6.49 -0.17 6.48
CA ILE A 62 -7.51 -1.15 6.87
C ILE A 62 -8.32 -1.59 5.64
N GLY A 63 -8.37 -2.90 5.39
CA GLY A 63 -9.12 -3.51 4.29
C GLY A 63 -8.42 -3.49 2.92
N ALA A 64 -7.40 -2.65 2.71
CA ALA A 64 -6.75 -2.50 1.40
C ALA A 64 -6.15 -3.82 0.87
N ALA A 65 -5.52 -4.62 1.73
CA ALA A 65 -4.95 -5.91 1.33
C ALA A 65 -6.00 -6.92 0.83
N GLY A 66 -7.21 -6.91 1.40
CA GLY A 66 -8.31 -7.74 0.94
C GLY A 66 -8.80 -7.31 -0.44
N VAL A 67 -9.04 -6.01 -0.62
CA VAL A 67 -9.40 -5.45 -1.94
C VAL A 67 -8.34 -5.77 -2.98
N ALA A 68 -7.04 -5.61 -2.66
CA ALA A 68 -5.95 -5.90 -3.59
C ALA A 68 -5.94 -7.38 -4.05
N ARG A 69 -6.20 -8.34 -3.13
CA ARG A 69 -6.28 -9.76 -3.48
C ARG A 69 -7.48 -10.06 -4.37
N HIS A 70 -8.69 -9.61 -3.98
CA HIS A 70 -9.90 -9.83 -4.77
C HIS A 70 -9.80 -9.17 -6.15
N LEU A 71 -9.24 -7.97 -6.21
CA LEU A 71 -9.03 -7.26 -7.47
C LEU A 71 -8.05 -8.00 -8.39
N ALA A 72 -6.96 -8.54 -7.81
CA ALA A 72 -6.03 -9.38 -8.57
C ALA A 72 -6.70 -10.64 -9.13
N ASP A 73 -7.63 -11.26 -8.41
CA ASP A 73 -8.39 -12.40 -8.92
C ASP A 73 -9.31 -12.01 -10.07
N LEU A 74 -10.07 -10.94 -9.92
CA LEU A 74 -11.04 -10.47 -10.91
C LEU A 74 -10.37 -9.99 -12.22
N LEU A 75 -9.21 -9.34 -12.11
CA LEU A 75 -8.42 -8.86 -13.25
C LEU A 75 -7.42 -9.91 -13.79
N HIS A 76 -7.39 -11.10 -13.19
CA HIS A 76 -6.36 -12.12 -13.44
C HIS A 76 -4.92 -11.59 -13.29
N GLY A 77 -4.76 -10.52 -12.48
CA GLY A 77 -3.51 -9.83 -12.20
C GLY A 77 -2.69 -10.48 -11.07
N THR A 78 -1.51 -9.93 -10.84
CA THR A 78 -0.67 -10.27 -9.69
C THR A 78 -0.79 -9.17 -8.64
N ALA A 79 -1.03 -9.52 -7.37
CA ALA A 79 -0.89 -8.59 -6.26
C ALA A 79 0.44 -8.81 -5.53
N VAL A 80 1.09 -7.71 -5.12
CA VAL A 80 2.24 -7.68 -4.22
C VAL A 80 1.94 -6.74 -3.06
N MET A 81 2.14 -7.23 -1.84
CA MET A 81 1.70 -6.58 -0.61
C MET A 81 2.85 -6.54 0.38
N ALA A 82 3.15 -5.39 0.97
CA ALA A 82 4.14 -5.31 2.05
C ALA A 82 3.65 -6.11 3.27
N ASN A 83 4.55 -6.89 3.87
CA ASN A 83 4.22 -7.74 5.02
C ASN A 83 4.79 -7.18 6.34
N PHE A 84 4.75 -5.88 6.48
CA PHE A 84 5.15 -5.12 7.66
C PHE A 84 4.34 -3.83 7.76
N SER A 85 4.18 -3.33 9.00
CA SER A 85 3.51 -2.06 9.25
C SER A 85 4.29 -0.88 8.68
N ARG A 86 3.58 0.11 8.10
CA ARG A 86 4.17 1.40 7.70
C ARG A 86 4.86 2.15 8.84
N LEU A 87 4.51 1.84 10.09
CA LEU A 87 5.20 2.41 11.25
C LEU A 87 6.58 1.79 11.48
N VAL A 88 6.85 0.59 10.95
CA VAL A 88 8.19 -0.01 10.99
C VAL A 88 9.12 0.75 10.05
N ILE A 89 8.71 0.87 8.81
CA ILE A 89 9.32 1.68 7.75
C ILE A 89 8.25 1.87 6.68
N ASP A 90 8.03 3.09 6.19
CA ASP A 90 6.94 3.33 5.22
C ASP A 90 7.41 3.06 3.79
N PRO A 91 6.95 1.97 3.12
CA PRO A 91 7.36 1.67 1.77
C PRO A 91 6.82 2.68 0.74
N ASN A 92 5.84 3.50 1.11
CA ASN A 92 5.32 4.56 0.26
C ASN A 92 6.00 5.92 0.54
N ARG A 93 7.30 5.89 0.91
CA ARG A 93 8.16 7.06 1.11
C ARG A 93 9.52 6.82 0.48
N GLY A 94 10.18 7.86 0.00
CA GLY A 94 11.58 7.80 -0.40
C GLY A 94 12.53 7.48 0.76
N GLU A 95 13.69 6.90 0.48
CA GLU A 95 14.68 6.52 1.51
C GLU A 95 15.18 7.72 2.33
N ASP A 96 15.13 8.93 1.74
CA ASP A 96 15.55 10.18 2.37
C ASP A 96 14.38 10.98 2.97
N ASP A 97 13.14 10.49 2.85
CA ASP A 97 11.96 11.17 3.40
C ASP A 97 12.03 11.18 4.94
N PRO A 98 11.88 12.35 5.60
CA PRO A 98 11.93 12.44 7.06
C PRO A 98 10.79 11.67 7.75
N THR A 99 9.76 11.28 7.01
CA THR A 99 8.62 10.49 7.51
C THR A 99 8.74 8.99 7.21
N LEU A 100 9.84 8.54 6.62
CA LEU A 100 10.11 7.12 6.36
C LEU A 100 10.00 6.27 7.64
N LEU A 101 10.57 6.74 8.75
CA LEU A 101 10.39 6.18 10.09
C LEU A 101 9.54 7.14 10.92
N MET A 102 8.24 7.03 10.81
CA MET A 102 7.29 7.93 11.47
C MET A 102 7.43 7.89 13.00
N ARG A 103 7.65 9.04 13.63
CA ARG A 103 7.80 9.17 15.09
C ARG A 103 6.50 9.57 15.80
N ILE A 104 5.64 10.28 15.10
CA ILE A 104 4.31 10.69 15.58
C ILE A 104 3.34 10.62 14.41
N TYR A 105 2.19 9.98 14.60
CA TYR A 105 1.15 9.93 13.59
C TYR A 105 -0.25 10.02 14.21
N ASP A 106 -1.08 10.94 13.73
CA ASP A 106 -2.46 11.21 14.19
C ASP A 106 -2.60 11.17 15.72
N GLY A 107 -1.68 11.84 16.41
CA GLY A 107 -1.65 12.00 17.86
C GLY A 107 -1.05 10.84 18.66
N SER A 108 -0.57 9.78 18.00
CA SER A 108 0.13 8.67 18.63
C SER A 108 1.64 8.78 18.43
N VAL A 109 2.41 8.65 19.51
CA VAL A 109 3.88 8.57 19.47
C VAL A 109 4.27 7.14 19.18
N VAL A 110 5.30 6.93 18.34
CA VAL A 110 5.89 5.64 18.01
C VAL A 110 7.20 5.46 18.78
N PRO A 111 7.19 4.85 19.98
CA PRO A 111 8.38 4.79 20.84
C PRO A 111 9.55 4.09 20.17
N GLY A 112 9.32 3.00 19.43
CA GLY A 112 10.35 2.22 18.74
C GLY A 112 11.05 2.96 17.59
N ASN A 113 10.55 4.13 17.17
CA ASN A 113 11.18 4.99 16.16
C ASN A 113 11.83 6.24 16.76
N ARG A 114 11.58 6.52 18.05
CA ARG A 114 12.06 7.74 18.70
C ARG A 114 13.56 7.87 18.63
N ASP A 115 14.25 6.78 18.95
CA ASP A 115 15.70 6.72 19.09
C ASP A 115 16.35 5.82 18.02
N ALA A 116 15.61 5.54 16.92
CA ALA A 116 16.17 4.78 15.81
C ALA A 116 17.35 5.56 15.18
N CYS A 117 18.53 4.96 15.26
CA CYS A 117 19.77 5.49 14.67
C CYS A 117 19.83 5.11 13.17
N GLU A 118 20.83 5.64 12.48
CA GLU A 118 21.03 5.37 11.03
C GLU A 118 21.27 3.88 10.76
N ASP A 119 22.01 3.16 11.62
CA ASP A 119 22.23 1.72 11.46
C ASP A 119 20.91 0.93 11.55
N GLU A 120 19.97 1.33 12.41
CA GLU A 120 18.65 0.72 12.52
C GLU A 120 17.77 1.05 11.30
N LYS A 121 17.84 2.29 10.80
CA LYS A 121 17.18 2.68 9.54
C LYS A 121 17.69 1.81 8.40
N GLU A 122 19.02 1.73 8.23
CA GLU A 122 19.65 0.94 7.16
C GLU A 122 19.28 -0.55 7.27
N ARG A 123 19.26 -1.10 8.47
CA ARG A 123 18.82 -2.48 8.70
C ARG A 123 17.37 -2.72 8.25
N ARG A 124 16.45 -1.79 8.52
CA ARG A 124 15.04 -1.90 8.06
C ARG A 124 14.95 -1.71 6.55
N LEU A 125 15.75 -0.82 5.96
CA LEU A 125 15.86 -0.68 4.51
C LEU A 125 16.27 -2.01 3.87
N ASP A 126 17.35 -2.64 4.35
CA ASP A 126 17.88 -3.86 3.76
C ASP A 126 17.01 -5.09 3.97
N THR A 127 16.33 -5.20 5.11
CA THR A 127 15.58 -6.41 5.45
C THR A 127 14.11 -6.37 5.06
N LEU A 128 13.53 -5.20 4.83
CA LEU A 128 12.09 -5.03 4.58
C LEU A 128 11.80 -4.19 3.34
N TYR A 129 12.28 -2.96 3.32
CA TYR A 129 11.94 -1.96 2.31
C TYR A 129 12.47 -2.34 0.91
N ARG A 130 13.79 -2.49 0.78
CA ARG A 130 14.44 -2.82 -0.51
C ARG A 130 13.98 -4.17 -1.07
N PRO A 131 13.83 -5.25 -0.28
CA PRO A 131 13.24 -6.50 -0.77
C PRO A 131 11.82 -6.35 -1.29
N TYR A 132 10.95 -5.57 -0.63
CA TYR A 132 9.61 -5.26 -1.13
C TYR A 132 9.67 -4.54 -2.47
N HIS A 133 10.42 -3.44 -2.56
CA HIS A 133 10.56 -2.67 -3.80
C HIS A 133 11.19 -3.47 -4.94
N ASN A 134 12.17 -4.33 -4.64
CA ASN A 134 12.75 -5.24 -5.63
C ASN A 134 11.71 -6.23 -6.18
N ALA A 135 10.80 -6.73 -5.34
CA ALA A 135 9.71 -7.60 -5.79
C ALA A 135 8.73 -6.84 -6.69
N VAL A 136 8.33 -5.62 -6.32
CA VAL A 136 7.46 -4.76 -7.16
C VAL A 136 8.14 -4.48 -8.49
N ALA A 137 9.40 -4.06 -8.51
CA ALA A 137 10.16 -3.78 -9.71
C ALA A 137 10.26 -5.01 -10.64
N HIS A 138 10.58 -6.18 -10.07
CA HIS A 138 10.65 -7.42 -10.82
C HIS A 138 9.30 -7.79 -11.47
N LEU A 139 8.21 -7.69 -10.73
CA LEU A 139 6.87 -8.00 -11.22
C LEU A 139 6.42 -6.99 -12.28
N ALA A 140 6.70 -5.69 -12.06
CA ALA A 140 6.39 -4.65 -13.03
C ALA A 140 7.16 -4.78 -14.36
N ALA A 141 8.39 -5.30 -14.30
CA ALA A 141 9.23 -5.48 -15.47
C ALA A 141 8.91 -6.74 -16.29
N ARG A 142 7.99 -7.60 -15.85
CA ARG A 142 7.58 -8.82 -16.60
C ARG A 142 6.97 -8.50 -17.95
N ARG A 143 6.39 -7.32 -18.10
CA ARG A 143 5.77 -6.84 -19.33
C ARG A 143 6.08 -5.36 -19.54
N GLU A 144 6.27 -4.96 -20.78
CA GLU A 144 6.47 -3.56 -21.15
C GLU A 144 5.18 -2.72 -20.97
N ASP A 145 4.02 -3.37 -21.15
CA ASP A 145 2.69 -2.78 -21.07
C ASP A 145 2.01 -2.95 -19.71
N THR A 146 2.78 -3.16 -18.63
CA THR A 146 2.26 -3.28 -17.28
C THR A 146 1.52 -2.01 -16.85
N VAL A 147 0.33 -2.20 -16.27
CA VAL A 147 -0.45 -1.15 -15.60
C VAL A 147 -0.35 -1.36 -14.09
N VAL A 148 0.12 -0.35 -13.37
CA VAL A 148 0.26 -0.42 -11.90
C VAL A 148 -0.98 0.18 -11.23
N VAL A 149 -1.63 -0.63 -10.38
CA VAL A 149 -2.79 -0.22 -9.57
C VAL A 149 -2.40 -0.29 -8.10
N ALA A 150 -2.17 0.85 -7.48
CA ALA A 150 -1.88 0.93 -6.04
C ALA A 150 -3.19 1.04 -5.25
N ILE A 151 -3.39 0.12 -4.31
CA ILE A 151 -4.58 0.09 -3.45
C ILE A 151 -4.21 0.55 -2.05
N HIS A 152 -4.86 1.64 -1.64
CA HIS A 152 -4.77 2.24 -0.32
C HIS A 152 -6.14 2.41 0.32
N SER A 153 -6.16 2.77 1.60
CA SER A 153 -7.39 3.18 2.25
C SER A 153 -7.15 4.32 3.24
N PHE A 154 -8.12 5.20 3.34
CA PHE A 154 -8.07 6.35 4.23
C PHE A 154 -9.19 6.30 5.30
N THR A 155 -8.90 6.87 6.47
CA THR A 155 -9.88 6.99 7.55
C THR A 155 -10.96 8.03 7.20
N PRO A 156 -12.26 7.78 7.52
CA PRO A 156 -13.32 8.76 7.31
C PRO A 156 -13.12 10.04 8.11
N LYS A 157 -12.26 10.00 9.14
CA LYS A 157 -12.00 11.16 10.01
C LYS A 157 -10.65 11.04 10.68
N LEU A 158 -9.84 12.09 10.60
CA LEU A 158 -8.66 12.26 11.45
C LEU A 158 -9.06 12.88 12.80
N LYS A 159 -8.26 12.63 13.84
CA LYS A 159 -8.48 13.17 15.17
C LYS A 159 -8.57 14.70 15.14
N GLY A 160 -9.68 15.26 15.62
CA GLY A 160 -9.90 16.71 15.65
C GLY A 160 -10.18 17.36 14.28
N ARG A 161 -10.40 16.59 13.20
CA ARG A 161 -10.71 17.11 11.86
C ARG A 161 -12.16 16.80 11.45
N PRO A 162 -12.72 17.51 10.44
CA PRO A 162 -14.02 17.19 9.85
C PRO A 162 -14.06 15.80 9.22
N ASN A 163 -15.27 15.27 9.03
CA ASN A 163 -15.47 14.05 8.26
C ASN A 163 -15.09 14.26 6.79
N ARG A 164 -14.51 13.23 6.19
CA ARG A 164 -14.17 13.14 4.78
C ARG A 164 -15.35 12.58 4.00
N PRO A 165 -15.89 13.31 3.02
CA PRO A 165 -17.13 12.90 2.34
C PRO A 165 -16.92 11.81 1.29
N TRP A 166 -15.69 11.65 0.77
CA TRP A 166 -15.39 10.76 -0.34
C TRP A 166 -15.52 9.29 0.06
N HIS A 167 -16.11 8.48 -0.81
CA HIS A 167 -16.14 7.03 -0.68
C HIS A 167 -14.86 6.41 -1.25
N VAL A 168 -14.41 6.94 -2.37
CA VAL A 168 -13.19 6.58 -3.08
C VAL A 168 -12.53 7.83 -3.60
N ALA A 169 -11.22 7.81 -3.71
CA ALA A 169 -10.45 8.86 -4.34
C ALA A 169 -9.38 8.29 -5.26
N VAL A 170 -8.99 9.05 -6.24
CA VAL A 170 -7.85 8.77 -7.11
C VAL A 170 -6.81 9.84 -6.83
N LEU A 171 -5.62 9.38 -6.47
CA LEU A 171 -4.46 10.25 -6.34
C LEU A 171 -3.57 10.06 -7.57
N HIS A 172 -3.02 11.15 -8.05
CA HIS A 172 -2.21 11.12 -9.26
C HIS A 172 -1.07 12.13 -9.19
N SER A 173 -0.01 11.82 -9.92
CA SER A 173 1.11 12.73 -10.15
C SER A 173 0.95 13.45 -11.52
N HIS A 174 2.06 13.68 -12.22
CA HIS A 174 2.04 14.33 -13.53
C HIS A 174 1.50 13.44 -14.67
N ASP A 175 1.65 12.11 -14.56
CA ASP A 175 1.11 11.18 -15.54
C ASP A 175 -0.36 10.86 -15.22
N ARG A 176 -1.25 11.38 -16.04
CA ARG A 176 -2.70 11.26 -15.86
C ARG A 176 -3.37 10.39 -16.93
N ARG A 177 -2.57 9.68 -17.73
CA ARG A 177 -3.09 8.89 -18.87
C ARG A 177 -4.14 7.87 -18.47
N PHE A 178 -3.98 7.23 -17.31
CA PHE A 178 -4.93 6.27 -16.76
C PHE A 178 -5.87 6.93 -15.74
N SER A 179 -5.35 7.75 -14.85
CA SER A 179 -6.12 8.32 -13.73
C SER A 179 -7.25 9.26 -14.18
N ASP A 180 -7.03 10.13 -15.17
CA ASP A 180 -8.09 11.03 -15.67
C ASP A 180 -9.31 10.29 -16.26
N PRO A 181 -9.13 9.31 -17.17
CA PRO A 181 -10.25 8.48 -17.62
C PRO A 181 -10.92 7.72 -16.48
N PHE A 182 -10.13 7.23 -15.51
CA PHE A 182 -10.66 6.47 -14.39
C PHE A 182 -11.50 7.33 -13.43
N VAL A 183 -11.05 8.55 -13.10
CA VAL A 183 -11.85 9.52 -12.32
C VAL A 183 -13.17 9.82 -13.02
N LYS A 184 -13.13 10.08 -14.34
CA LYS A 184 -14.34 10.33 -15.13
C LYS A 184 -15.29 9.13 -15.13
N ARG A 185 -14.75 7.92 -15.18
CA ARG A 185 -15.54 6.69 -15.15
C ARG A 185 -16.17 6.45 -13.77
N LEU A 186 -15.41 6.62 -12.69
CA LEU A 186 -15.91 6.56 -11.31
C LEU A 186 -17.02 7.58 -11.05
N ALA A 187 -16.89 8.80 -11.57
CA ALA A 187 -17.87 9.86 -11.41
C ALA A 187 -19.24 9.57 -12.08
N GLN A 188 -19.33 8.55 -12.93
CA GLN A 188 -20.58 8.08 -13.51
C GLN A 188 -21.38 7.15 -12.58
N GLU A 189 -20.75 6.64 -11.51
CA GLU A 189 -21.41 5.82 -10.49
C GLU A 189 -22.27 6.73 -9.59
N PRO A 190 -23.61 6.62 -9.62
CA PRO A 190 -24.51 7.63 -9.03
C PRO A 190 -24.50 7.65 -7.51
N ASP A 191 -24.00 6.59 -6.87
CA ASP A 191 -23.94 6.41 -5.43
C ASP A 191 -22.56 6.76 -4.84
N LEU A 192 -21.59 7.14 -5.69
CA LEU A 192 -20.24 7.47 -5.23
C LEU A 192 -20.00 8.98 -5.08
N VAL A 193 -19.31 9.35 -4.02
CA VAL A 193 -18.65 10.64 -3.91
C VAL A 193 -17.16 10.40 -4.16
N VAL A 194 -16.69 10.83 -5.32
CA VAL A 194 -15.34 10.59 -5.80
C VAL A 194 -14.44 11.78 -5.46
N GLY A 195 -13.27 11.51 -4.89
CA GLY A 195 -12.20 12.49 -4.69
C GLY A 195 -11.21 12.47 -5.85
N ASP A 196 -10.78 13.64 -6.28
CA ASP A 196 -9.69 13.84 -7.24
C ASP A 196 -8.57 14.59 -6.48
N ASP A 197 -7.42 13.92 -6.24
CA ASP A 197 -6.37 14.38 -5.31
C ASP A 197 -6.92 14.78 -3.92
N GLN A 198 -7.77 13.92 -3.37
CA GLN A 198 -8.36 14.05 -2.04
C GLN A 198 -8.32 12.72 -1.29
N PRO A 199 -8.16 12.68 0.02
CA PRO A 199 -7.88 13.80 0.94
C PRO A 199 -6.40 14.20 0.97
N TYR A 200 -5.57 13.61 0.13
CA TYR A 200 -4.13 13.85 0.03
C TYR A 200 -3.77 14.32 -1.38
N LEU A 201 -2.60 14.90 -1.55
CA LEU A 201 -2.01 15.14 -2.86
C LEU A 201 -1.30 13.87 -3.32
N GLY A 202 -1.48 13.51 -4.58
CA GLY A 202 -0.97 12.25 -5.14
C GLY A 202 0.50 12.26 -5.56
N TYR A 203 1.24 13.32 -5.23
CA TYR A 203 2.65 13.40 -5.57
C TYR A 203 3.52 13.50 -4.31
N LEU A 204 4.30 12.45 -4.09
CA LEU A 204 5.41 12.43 -3.14
C LEU A 204 6.65 11.96 -3.91
N PRO A 205 7.76 12.72 -3.89
CA PRO A 205 8.99 12.28 -4.54
C PRO A 205 9.42 10.91 -4.01
N ASP A 206 9.85 10.04 -4.92
CA ASP A 206 10.36 8.70 -4.63
C ASP A 206 9.38 7.78 -3.88
N ASP A 207 8.07 8.06 -3.93
CA ASP A 207 7.06 7.12 -3.45
C ASP A 207 6.97 5.85 -4.35
N SER A 208 6.12 4.92 -3.97
CA SER A 208 5.99 3.65 -4.69
C SER A 208 5.57 3.84 -6.16
N ILE A 209 4.65 4.76 -6.45
CA ILE A 209 4.21 5.08 -7.82
C ILE A 209 5.31 5.77 -8.61
N ASP A 210 5.99 6.74 -8.02
CA ASP A 210 7.10 7.44 -8.67
C ASP A 210 8.17 6.45 -9.14
N ARG A 211 8.60 5.59 -8.22
CA ARG A 211 9.65 4.59 -8.41
C ARG A 211 9.30 3.47 -9.40
N HIS A 212 8.09 2.92 -9.36
CA HIS A 212 7.74 1.71 -10.11
C HIS A 212 6.89 1.95 -11.36
N ALA A 213 6.26 3.10 -11.46
CA ALA A 213 5.44 3.42 -12.61
C ALA A 213 5.98 4.62 -13.39
N LYS A 214 6.03 5.80 -12.78
CA LYS A 214 6.39 7.04 -13.47
C LYS A 214 7.80 7.01 -14.06
N GLU A 215 8.83 6.61 -13.31
CA GLU A 215 10.21 6.51 -13.79
C GLU A 215 10.38 5.56 -14.98
N HIS A 216 9.44 4.61 -15.12
CA HIS A 216 9.44 3.63 -16.20
C HIS A 216 8.36 3.90 -17.26
N ASN A 217 7.72 5.07 -17.23
CA ASN A 217 6.64 5.45 -18.16
C ASN A 217 5.49 4.43 -18.21
N ARG A 218 5.17 3.74 -17.11
CA ARG A 218 4.06 2.79 -16.99
C ARG A 218 2.76 3.50 -16.65
N PRO A 219 1.64 3.16 -17.32
CA PRO A 219 0.33 3.62 -16.91
C PRO A 219 0.04 3.18 -15.47
N HIS A 220 -0.58 4.06 -14.68
CA HIS A 220 -0.82 3.76 -13.28
C HIS A 220 -2.01 4.53 -12.72
N VAL A 221 -2.51 4.04 -11.59
CA VAL A 221 -3.51 4.69 -10.77
C VAL A 221 -3.28 4.35 -9.30
N LEU A 222 -3.41 5.33 -8.41
CA LEU A 222 -3.46 5.11 -6.97
C LEU A 222 -4.90 5.34 -6.51
N ILE A 223 -5.50 4.31 -5.92
CA ILE A 223 -6.88 4.28 -5.46
C ILE A 223 -6.90 4.27 -3.94
N GLU A 224 -7.56 5.26 -3.37
CA GLU A 224 -7.82 5.40 -1.94
C GLU A 224 -9.28 5.08 -1.66
N ILE A 225 -9.59 4.05 -0.88
CA ILE A 225 -10.95 3.70 -0.48
C ILE A 225 -11.16 4.10 0.98
N ARG A 226 -12.31 4.69 1.30
CA ARG A 226 -12.59 5.02 2.70
C ARG A 226 -12.77 3.73 3.50
N ASN A 227 -11.94 3.56 4.52
CA ASN A 227 -11.71 2.26 5.16
C ASN A 227 -12.93 1.67 5.89
N ASP A 228 -13.88 2.50 6.34
CA ASP A 228 -15.15 2.05 6.91
C ASP A 228 -16.04 1.26 5.93
N LEU A 229 -15.75 1.35 4.63
CA LEU A 229 -16.46 0.64 3.56
C LEU A 229 -15.85 -0.74 3.23
N ILE A 230 -14.65 -1.01 3.74
CA ILE A 230 -13.87 -2.22 3.43
C ILE A 230 -13.29 -2.88 4.70
N MET A 231 -13.92 -2.69 5.86
CA MET A 231 -13.43 -3.24 7.13
C MET A 231 -13.50 -4.76 7.19
N ASP A 232 -14.43 -5.36 6.47
CA ASP A 232 -14.66 -6.81 6.43
C ASP A 232 -14.54 -7.38 5.01
N ASP A 233 -14.48 -8.70 4.91
CA ASP A 233 -14.34 -9.41 3.63
C ASP A 233 -15.46 -9.10 2.63
N LYS A 234 -16.68 -8.89 3.14
CA LYS A 234 -17.82 -8.53 2.29
C LYS A 234 -17.59 -7.18 1.61
N GLY A 235 -17.24 -6.14 2.36
CA GLY A 235 -16.96 -4.82 1.81
C GLY A 235 -15.75 -4.84 0.87
N GLN A 236 -14.71 -5.62 1.19
CA GLN A 236 -13.54 -5.78 0.33
C GLN A 236 -13.90 -6.42 -1.01
N THR A 237 -14.73 -7.47 -0.99
CA THR A 237 -15.24 -8.13 -2.20
C THR A 237 -16.12 -7.20 -3.04
N GLU A 238 -17.09 -6.54 -2.42
CA GLU A 238 -17.99 -5.61 -3.11
C GLU A 238 -17.23 -4.46 -3.80
N TRP A 239 -16.19 -3.92 -3.13
CA TRP A 239 -15.37 -2.87 -3.74
C TRP A 239 -14.47 -3.39 -4.86
N ALA A 240 -13.89 -4.59 -4.74
CA ALA A 240 -13.12 -5.18 -5.81
C ALA A 240 -14.00 -5.50 -7.04
N GLU A 241 -15.21 -6.05 -6.84
CA GLU A 241 -16.19 -6.31 -7.91
C GLU A 241 -16.65 -5.03 -8.60
N ARG A 242 -16.74 -3.92 -7.87
CA ARG A 242 -17.04 -2.60 -8.43
C ARG A 242 -15.88 -2.04 -9.26
N LEU A 243 -14.66 -2.09 -8.71
CA LEU A 243 -13.49 -1.48 -9.34
C LEU A 243 -12.99 -2.25 -10.57
N ALA A 244 -13.02 -3.59 -10.56
CA ALA A 244 -12.45 -4.40 -11.64
C ALA A 244 -13.03 -4.07 -13.03
N PRO A 245 -14.38 -4.03 -13.23
CA PRO A 245 -14.94 -3.68 -14.54
C PRO A 245 -14.66 -2.23 -14.95
N LEU A 246 -14.56 -1.29 -14.00
CA LEU A 246 -14.25 0.12 -14.29
C LEU A 246 -12.80 0.29 -14.74
N LEU A 247 -11.86 -0.42 -14.10
CA LEU A 247 -10.46 -0.44 -14.50
C LEU A 247 -10.28 -1.07 -15.88
N GLN A 248 -10.96 -2.19 -16.15
CA GLN A 248 -10.91 -2.85 -17.45
C GLN A 248 -11.52 -1.98 -18.55
N ASP A 249 -12.66 -1.34 -18.29
CA ASP A 249 -13.31 -0.42 -19.24
C ASP A 249 -12.37 0.74 -19.62
N VAL A 250 -11.67 1.34 -18.66
CA VAL A 250 -10.69 2.39 -18.93
C VAL A 250 -9.53 1.86 -19.77
N LEU A 251 -9.01 0.68 -19.45
CA LEU A 251 -7.91 0.09 -20.21
C LEU A 251 -8.30 -0.19 -21.68
N ASP A 252 -9.53 -0.69 -21.90
CA ASP A 252 -10.03 -1.05 -23.23
C ASP A 252 -10.28 0.18 -24.12
N HIS A 253 -10.58 1.33 -23.51
CA HIS A 253 -10.89 2.58 -24.21
C HIS A 253 -9.75 3.60 -24.24
N THR A 254 -8.59 3.27 -23.67
CA THR A 254 -7.38 4.11 -23.70
C THR A 254 -6.30 3.44 -24.56
N GLN A 255 -5.55 4.25 -25.31
CA GLN A 255 -4.40 3.77 -26.09
C GLN A 255 -3.14 3.76 -25.21
N LEU A 256 -3.06 2.79 -24.27
CA LEU A 256 -1.99 2.65 -23.28
C LEU A 256 -1.12 1.42 -23.54
#